data_cc19c411c70295fdb491f4fcd2a9896c
#
_entry.id   cc19c411c70295fdb491f4fcd2a9896c
#
_cell.length_a   1.000
_cell.length_b   1.000
_cell.length_c   1.000
_cell.angle_alpha   90.00
_cell.angle_beta   90.00
_cell.angle_gamma   90.00
#
_symmetry.space_group_name_H-M   'P 1'
#
loop_
_entity.id
_entity.type
_entity.pdbx_description
1 polymer ?
#
loop_
_entity_poly.entity_id
_entity_poly.type
_entity_poly.pdbx_seq_one_letter_code
_entity_poly.pdbx_strand_id
1 'polypeptide(L)'
;MQNWKTSVISSSRDRLRESAKLLIAERGFEAATTAAICRLAGTSQSQLIKHFTDKQGLLEAIFQYAWEQINPAVRLATESIASPREKFKILVDMVLGYLEKDREIRTLFLLEERRIRGDGHMVVLVPGFLEFVKMVDGILKELADRGGLAPSVHPQAFRSGLMGAVEGMLRDQMLARTSRFPASYSEAQIRVLVSTFVSACMSS
;
A
#
# COMPACT_ATOMS: atom_id res chain seq x y z
N MET A 1 -26.49 -1.67 10.99
CA MET A 1 -25.64 -0.87 11.89
C MET A 1 -24.98 -1.82 12.86
N GLN A 2 -23.80 -2.30 12.59
CA GLN A 2 -23.09 -3.21 13.48
C GLN A 2 -21.93 -2.50 14.15
N ASN A 3 -21.98 -2.47 15.47
CA ASN A 3 -21.09 -1.84 16.43
C ASN A 3 -19.76 -2.62 16.52
N TRP A 4 -18.76 -2.26 15.72
CA TRP A 4 -17.37 -2.73 15.86
C TRP A 4 -16.58 -1.96 16.94
N LYS A 5 -17.28 -1.15 17.74
CA LYS A 5 -16.72 -0.23 18.75
C LYS A 5 -16.49 -0.85 20.13
N THR A 6 -16.29 -2.15 20.26
CA THR A 6 -16.02 -2.70 21.59
C THR A 6 -14.89 -3.71 21.52
N SER A 7 -13.66 -3.26 21.70
CA SER A 7 -12.62 -3.81 22.57
C SER A 7 -11.24 -3.31 22.15
N VAL A 8 -10.44 -3.07 23.14
CA VAL A 8 -9.09 -2.51 23.15
C VAL A 8 -9.13 -0.99 23.21
N ILE A 9 -8.80 -0.46 24.37
CA ILE A 9 -8.45 0.95 24.60
C ILE A 9 -7.28 1.24 23.66
N SER A 10 -7.56 1.74 22.45
CA SER A 10 -6.53 2.03 21.47
C SER A 10 -5.66 3.16 22.04
N SER A 11 -4.36 3.01 21.96
CA SER A 11 -3.42 3.99 22.47
C SER A 11 -3.66 5.37 21.82
N SER A 12 -3.23 6.46 22.46
CA SER A 12 -3.27 7.79 21.83
C SER A 12 -2.54 7.79 20.48
N ARG A 13 -1.49 6.99 20.36
CA ARG A 13 -0.73 6.77 19.12
C ARG A 13 -1.61 6.17 18.03
N ASP A 14 -2.37 5.14 18.34
CA ASP A 14 -3.24 4.47 17.36
C ASP A 14 -4.42 5.36 16.95
N ARG A 15 -5.04 6.05 17.91
CA ARG A 15 -6.13 7.00 17.60
C ARG A 15 -5.66 8.14 16.68
N LEU A 16 -4.46 8.69 16.94
CA LEU A 16 -3.86 9.71 16.08
C LEU A 16 -3.61 9.18 14.67
N ARG A 17 -3.03 7.97 14.54
CA ARG A 17 -2.74 7.34 13.24
C ARG A 17 -4.04 7.12 12.45
N GLU A 18 -5.06 6.52 13.06
CA GLU A 18 -6.34 6.27 12.37
C GLU A 18 -7.07 7.58 11.99
N SER A 19 -7.08 8.57 12.90
CA SER A 19 -7.68 9.88 12.63
C SER A 19 -6.97 10.62 11.49
N ALA A 20 -5.63 10.54 11.45
CA ALA A 20 -4.85 11.12 10.37
C ALA A 20 -5.10 10.41 9.04
N LYS A 21 -5.13 9.07 9.03
CA LYS A 21 -5.46 8.27 7.85
C LYS A 21 -6.79 8.73 7.24
N LEU A 22 -7.82 8.82 8.04
CA LEU A 22 -9.15 9.26 7.60
C LEU A 22 -9.14 10.68 7.03
N LEU A 23 -8.60 11.65 7.77
CA LEU A 23 -8.62 13.06 7.37
C LEU A 23 -7.73 13.33 6.14
N ILE A 24 -6.57 12.69 6.04
CA ILE A 24 -5.69 12.86 4.89
C ILE A 24 -6.32 12.21 3.65
N ALA A 25 -6.93 11.03 3.77
CA ALA A 25 -7.64 10.41 2.66
C ALA A 25 -8.83 11.23 2.18
N GLU A 26 -9.54 11.91 3.10
CA GLU A 26 -10.71 12.75 2.77
C GLU A 26 -10.32 14.08 2.13
N ARG A 27 -9.27 14.75 2.64
CA ARG A 27 -8.97 16.19 2.36
C ARG A 27 -7.63 16.42 1.69
N GLY A 28 -6.79 15.40 1.58
CA GLY A 28 -5.40 15.51 1.20
C GLY A 28 -4.51 15.93 2.38
N PHE A 29 -3.22 15.69 2.23
CA PHE A 29 -2.24 15.94 3.29
C PHE A 29 -2.19 17.40 3.73
N GLU A 30 -2.21 18.36 2.80
CA GLU A 30 -2.06 19.78 3.16
C GLU A 30 -3.24 20.29 3.99
N ALA A 31 -4.47 19.94 3.61
CA ALA A 31 -5.69 20.41 4.29
C ALA A 31 -5.98 19.69 5.62
N ALA A 32 -5.41 18.50 5.84
CA ALA A 32 -5.52 17.78 7.11
C ALA A 32 -4.60 18.40 8.17
N THR A 33 -5.12 19.34 8.96
CA THR A 33 -4.32 20.02 9.99
C THR A 33 -4.11 19.15 11.22
N THR A 34 -2.96 19.31 11.91
CA THR A 34 -2.67 18.62 13.18
C THR A 34 -3.74 18.87 14.24
N ALA A 35 -4.28 20.09 14.29
CA ALA A 35 -5.37 20.44 15.21
C ALA A 35 -6.65 19.62 14.92
N ALA A 36 -7.03 19.46 13.65
CA ALA A 36 -8.18 18.65 13.26
C ALA A 36 -7.95 17.16 13.57
N ILE A 37 -6.76 16.64 13.31
CA ILE A 37 -6.37 15.27 13.62
C ILE A 37 -6.45 15.01 15.12
N CYS A 38 -5.86 15.88 15.95
CA CYS A 38 -5.89 15.75 17.41
C CYS A 38 -7.32 15.80 17.96
N ARG A 39 -8.16 16.69 17.42
CA ARG A 39 -9.57 16.79 17.81
C ARG A 39 -10.33 15.49 17.49
N LEU A 40 -10.16 14.95 16.31
CA LEU A 40 -10.79 13.68 15.91
C LEU A 40 -10.30 12.51 16.75
N ALA A 41 -9.00 12.48 17.08
CA ALA A 41 -8.36 11.45 17.91
C ALA A 41 -8.70 11.56 19.41
N GLY A 42 -9.35 12.64 19.85
CA GLY A 42 -9.60 12.90 21.27
C GLY A 42 -8.30 13.01 22.08
N THR A 43 -7.30 13.74 21.56
CA THR A 43 -5.98 13.89 22.19
C THR A 43 -5.38 15.27 21.93
N SER A 44 -4.22 15.57 22.52
CA SER A 44 -3.54 16.87 22.43
C SER A 44 -2.46 16.90 21.34
N GLN A 45 -2.08 18.11 20.89
CA GLN A 45 -0.94 18.30 20.00
C GLN A 45 0.40 17.85 20.62
N SER A 46 0.56 17.99 21.94
CA SER A 46 1.75 17.49 22.64
C SER A 46 1.88 15.98 22.54
N GLN A 47 0.76 15.23 22.56
CA GLN A 47 0.78 13.79 22.32
C GLN A 47 1.14 13.46 20.88
N LEU A 48 0.67 14.23 19.90
CA LEU A 48 1.07 14.05 18.50
C LEU A 48 2.58 14.24 18.34
N ILE A 49 3.13 15.35 18.84
CA ILE A 49 4.57 15.63 18.77
C ILE A 49 5.38 14.54 19.49
N LYS A 50 4.92 14.09 20.66
CA LYS A 50 5.57 13.01 21.42
C LYS A 50 5.66 11.69 20.63
N HIS A 51 4.62 11.34 19.88
CA HIS A 51 4.55 10.04 19.18
C HIS A 51 5.12 10.07 17.76
N PHE A 52 5.02 11.20 17.06
CA PHE A 52 5.26 11.28 15.61
C PHE A 52 6.13 12.47 15.17
N THR A 53 6.56 13.31 16.11
CA THR A 53 7.32 14.55 15.87
C THR A 53 6.49 15.61 15.13
N ASP A 54 5.91 15.30 14.00
CA ASP A 54 5.12 16.21 13.17
C ASP A 54 4.06 15.46 12.34
N LYS A 55 3.38 16.16 11.45
CA LYS A 55 2.38 15.59 10.53
C LYS A 55 3.01 14.67 9.49
N GLN A 56 4.24 14.93 9.09
CA GLN A 56 4.97 14.08 8.14
C GLN A 56 5.33 12.74 8.79
N GLY A 57 5.89 12.76 10.00
CA GLY A 57 6.17 11.53 10.75
C GLY A 57 4.91 10.70 11.05
N LEU A 58 3.76 11.38 11.20
CA LEU A 58 2.47 10.70 11.33
C LEU A 58 2.04 10.00 10.03
N LEU A 59 2.24 10.63 8.86
CA LEU A 59 2.00 10.01 7.55
C LEU A 59 2.92 8.80 7.32
N GLU A 60 4.20 8.94 7.64
CA GLU A 60 5.16 7.84 7.57
C GLU A 60 4.75 6.66 8.45
N ALA A 61 4.26 6.94 9.66
CA ALA A 61 3.77 5.91 10.57
C ALA A 61 2.50 5.21 10.07
N ILE A 62 1.65 5.87 9.28
CA ILE A 62 0.50 5.25 8.62
C ILE A 62 0.98 4.23 7.59
N PHE A 63 1.92 4.61 6.71
CA PHE A 63 2.49 3.70 5.70
C PHE A 63 3.26 2.56 6.35
N GLN A 64 4.11 2.86 7.33
CA GLN A 64 4.86 1.84 8.05
C GLN A 64 3.94 0.79 8.67
N TYR A 65 2.86 1.23 9.33
CA TYR A 65 1.88 0.33 9.92
C TYR A 65 1.19 -0.55 8.88
N ALA A 66 0.83 -0.01 7.71
CA ALA A 66 0.23 -0.80 6.64
C ALA A 66 1.15 -1.94 6.20
N TRP A 67 2.44 -1.67 6.01
CA TRP A 67 3.43 -2.68 5.65
C TRP A 67 3.69 -3.69 6.78
N GLU A 68 3.64 -3.26 8.03
CA GLU A 68 3.70 -4.15 9.20
C GLU A 68 2.52 -5.14 9.28
N GLN A 69 1.38 -4.82 8.66
CA GLN A 69 0.28 -5.76 8.53
C GLN A 69 0.46 -6.70 7.32
N ILE A 70 0.93 -6.18 6.19
CA ILE A 70 1.06 -6.93 4.93
C ILE A 70 2.23 -7.92 4.99
N ASN A 71 3.43 -7.47 5.37
CA ASN A 71 4.65 -8.26 5.28
C ASN A 71 4.60 -9.59 6.05
N PRO A 72 4.21 -9.61 7.35
CA PRO A 72 4.11 -10.88 8.09
C PRO A 72 3.04 -11.81 7.51
N ALA A 73 1.91 -11.25 7.06
CA ALA A 73 0.83 -12.05 6.48
C ALA A 73 1.27 -12.73 5.18
N VAL A 74 1.99 -12.00 4.29
CA VAL A 74 2.54 -12.58 3.06
C VAL A 74 3.61 -13.64 3.37
N ARG A 75 4.51 -13.38 4.31
CA ARG A 75 5.52 -14.37 4.73
C ARG A 75 4.86 -15.66 5.18
N LEU A 76 3.90 -15.56 6.10
CA LEU A 76 3.18 -16.73 6.63
C LEU A 76 2.47 -17.51 5.52
N ALA A 77 1.78 -16.79 4.61
CA ALA A 77 1.04 -17.42 3.52
C ALA A 77 1.93 -18.09 2.49
N THR A 78 3.21 -17.69 2.37
CA THR A 78 4.15 -18.21 1.36
C THR A 78 5.23 -19.12 1.93
N GLU A 79 5.33 -19.26 3.26
CA GLU A 79 6.39 -20.01 3.94
C GLU A 79 6.50 -21.47 3.50
N SER A 80 5.36 -22.17 3.41
CA SER A 80 5.30 -23.59 3.03
C SER A 80 5.19 -23.83 1.52
N ILE A 81 5.15 -22.78 0.71
CA ILE A 81 4.98 -22.90 -0.74
C ILE A 81 6.34 -23.11 -1.41
N ALA A 82 6.51 -24.23 -2.11
CA ALA A 82 7.76 -24.55 -2.81
C ALA A 82 7.91 -23.84 -4.17
N SER A 83 6.79 -23.50 -4.82
CA SER A 83 6.74 -22.86 -6.13
C SER A 83 6.89 -21.34 -6.02
N PRO A 84 7.96 -20.72 -6.57
CA PRO A 84 8.08 -19.26 -6.57
C PRO A 84 6.97 -18.58 -7.39
N ARG A 85 6.44 -19.25 -8.41
CA ARG A 85 5.29 -18.78 -9.19
C ARG A 85 4.03 -18.67 -8.32
N GLU A 86 3.76 -19.67 -7.50
CA GLU A 86 2.62 -19.65 -6.57
C GLU A 86 2.82 -18.62 -5.45
N LYS A 87 4.03 -18.53 -4.87
CA LYS A 87 4.38 -17.48 -3.91
C LYS A 87 4.05 -16.10 -4.46
N PHE A 88 4.48 -15.83 -5.70
CA PHE A 88 4.27 -14.54 -6.34
C PHE A 88 2.78 -14.24 -6.56
N LYS A 89 2.00 -15.23 -7.03
CA LYS A 89 0.54 -15.08 -7.19
C LYS A 89 -0.16 -14.77 -5.86
N ILE A 90 0.15 -15.53 -4.81
CA ILE A 90 -0.40 -15.31 -3.47
C ILE A 90 -0.07 -13.90 -2.96
N LEU A 91 1.19 -13.47 -3.11
CA LEU A 91 1.62 -12.12 -2.74
C LEU A 91 0.79 -11.04 -3.45
N VAL A 92 0.65 -11.14 -4.77
CA VAL A 92 -0.12 -10.18 -5.57
C VAL A 92 -1.58 -10.14 -5.12
N ASP A 93 -2.21 -11.31 -4.95
CA ASP A 93 -3.60 -11.40 -4.51
C ASP A 93 -3.82 -10.82 -3.11
N MET A 94 -2.88 -11.03 -2.19
CA MET A 94 -2.96 -10.48 -0.83
C MET A 94 -2.84 -8.96 -0.82
N VAL A 95 -1.90 -8.39 -1.60
CA VAL A 95 -1.74 -6.93 -1.70
C VAL A 95 -2.99 -6.29 -2.31
N LEU A 96 -3.49 -6.83 -3.42
CA LEU A 96 -4.73 -6.35 -4.02
C LEU A 96 -5.91 -6.44 -3.05
N GLY A 97 -6.06 -7.56 -2.35
CA GLY A 97 -7.10 -7.74 -1.33
C GLY A 97 -6.98 -6.78 -0.15
N TYR A 98 -5.78 -6.41 0.25
CA TYR A 98 -5.55 -5.41 1.28
C TYR A 98 -6.01 -4.01 0.82
N LEU A 99 -5.62 -3.61 -0.38
CA LEU A 99 -6.01 -2.32 -0.97
C LEU A 99 -7.51 -2.22 -1.27
N GLU A 100 -8.18 -3.33 -1.54
CA GLU A 100 -9.65 -3.37 -1.71
C GLU A 100 -10.39 -3.15 -0.39
N LYS A 101 -9.87 -3.68 0.70
CA LYS A 101 -10.51 -3.63 2.03
C LYS A 101 -10.34 -2.27 2.72
N ASP A 102 -9.19 -1.61 2.57
CA ASP A 102 -8.89 -0.32 3.21
C ASP A 102 -8.80 0.78 2.15
N ARG A 103 -9.93 1.45 1.92
CA ARG A 103 -10.04 2.52 0.91
C ARG A 103 -9.19 3.73 1.25
N GLU A 104 -9.07 4.05 2.52
CA GLU A 104 -8.28 5.19 3.00
C GLU A 104 -6.80 4.93 2.73
N ILE A 105 -6.28 3.76 3.11
CA ILE A 105 -4.88 3.41 2.83
C ILE A 105 -4.60 3.35 1.32
N ARG A 106 -5.53 2.82 0.53
CA ARG A 106 -5.42 2.83 -0.94
C ARG A 106 -5.29 4.26 -1.48
N THR A 107 -6.14 5.18 -1.00
CA THR A 107 -6.08 6.60 -1.41
C THR A 107 -4.74 7.22 -1.06
N LEU A 108 -4.23 6.95 0.15
CA LEU A 108 -2.94 7.45 0.58
C LEU A 108 -1.78 6.88 -0.26
N PHE A 109 -1.76 5.59 -0.56
CA PHE A 109 -0.76 5.00 -1.45
C PHE A 109 -0.78 5.63 -2.85
N LEU A 110 -1.95 5.92 -3.40
CA LEU A 110 -2.06 6.50 -4.73
C LEU A 110 -1.68 7.99 -4.81
N LEU A 111 -1.90 8.76 -3.73
CA LEU A 111 -1.77 10.21 -3.75
C LEU A 111 -0.56 10.74 -2.96
N GLU A 112 -0.18 10.09 -1.88
CA GLU A 112 0.76 10.64 -0.91
C GLU A 112 2.07 9.84 -0.77
N GLU A 113 2.13 8.57 -1.22
CA GLU A 113 3.32 7.72 -1.07
C GLU A 113 4.54 8.28 -1.82
N ARG A 114 4.29 8.93 -2.95
CA ARG A 114 5.34 9.52 -3.82
C ARG A 114 5.51 11.02 -3.62
N ARG A 115 5.12 11.55 -2.48
CA ARG A 115 5.31 12.95 -2.18
C ARG A 115 6.80 13.29 -2.11
N ILE A 116 7.25 14.19 -2.99
CA ILE A 116 8.62 14.73 -2.97
C ILE A 116 8.65 15.83 -1.90
N ARG A 117 9.59 15.78 -0.96
CA ARG A 117 9.81 16.87 -0.01
C ARG A 117 10.27 18.12 -0.77
N GLY A 118 9.87 19.32 -0.30
CA GLY A 118 10.17 20.58 -0.94
C GLY A 118 11.66 20.96 -1.01
N ASP A 119 12.52 20.23 -0.32
CA ASP A 119 13.98 20.34 -0.35
C ASP A 119 14.63 19.51 -1.49
N GLY A 120 13.83 18.93 -2.38
CA GLY A 120 14.30 18.13 -3.53
C GLY A 120 14.81 16.73 -3.14
N HIS A 121 14.73 16.36 -1.88
CA HIS A 121 15.21 15.07 -1.40
C HIS A 121 14.06 14.15 -0.94
N MET A 122 13.83 13.13 -1.76
CA MET A 122 13.30 11.81 -1.44
C MET A 122 11.80 11.62 -1.24
N VAL A 123 11.28 10.69 -2.04
CA VAL A 123 10.15 9.84 -1.74
C VAL A 123 10.34 9.23 -0.35
N VAL A 124 9.32 9.28 0.49
CA VAL A 124 9.36 8.66 1.82
C VAL A 124 9.33 7.14 1.68
N LEU A 125 10.51 6.53 1.65
CA LEU A 125 10.65 5.08 1.66
C LEU A 125 10.67 4.59 3.10
N VAL A 126 9.49 4.24 3.63
CA VAL A 126 9.42 3.63 4.96
C VAL A 126 10.08 2.25 4.96
N PRO A 127 10.72 1.82 6.08
CA PRO A 127 11.41 0.54 6.17
C PRO A 127 10.53 -0.66 5.77
N GLY A 128 9.26 -0.65 6.14
CA GLY A 128 8.32 -1.71 5.78
C GLY A 128 8.10 -1.87 4.28
N PHE A 129 8.09 -0.77 3.51
CA PHE A 129 8.03 -0.84 2.05
C PHE A 129 9.31 -1.44 1.45
N LEU A 130 10.48 -1.02 1.95
CA LEU A 130 11.75 -1.59 1.49
C LEU A 130 11.87 -3.09 1.79
N GLU A 131 11.32 -3.52 2.92
CA GLU A 131 11.22 -4.94 3.28
C GLU A 131 10.31 -5.70 2.30
N PHE A 132 9.15 -5.13 1.96
CA PHE A 132 8.25 -5.67 0.94
C PHE A 132 8.95 -5.81 -0.41
N VAL A 133 9.62 -4.77 -0.89
CA VAL A 133 10.37 -4.79 -2.16
C VAL A 133 11.45 -5.89 -2.16
N LYS A 134 12.21 -6.03 -1.07
CA LYS A 134 13.20 -7.11 -0.94
C LYS A 134 12.57 -8.51 -1.01
N MET A 135 11.40 -8.69 -0.40
CA MET A 135 10.67 -9.96 -0.44
C MET A 135 10.19 -10.28 -1.86
N VAL A 136 9.63 -9.30 -2.56
CA VAL A 136 9.21 -9.44 -3.97
C VAL A 136 10.43 -9.76 -4.85
N ASP A 137 11.52 -9.01 -4.73
CA ASP A 137 12.73 -9.23 -5.51
C ASP A 137 13.33 -10.61 -5.25
N GLY A 138 13.29 -11.11 -4.00
CA GLY A 138 13.72 -12.45 -3.66
C GLY A 138 12.92 -13.54 -4.37
N ILE A 139 11.58 -13.42 -4.39
CA ILE A 139 10.69 -14.36 -5.10
C ILE A 139 10.93 -14.31 -6.61
N LEU A 140 11.07 -13.12 -7.18
CA LEU A 140 11.29 -12.94 -8.62
C LEU A 140 12.68 -13.45 -9.04
N LYS A 141 13.70 -13.28 -8.19
CA LYS A 141 15.01 -13.85 -8.43
C LYS A 141 14.95 -15.39 -8.42
N GLU A 142 14.32 -15.99 -7.43
CA GLU A 142 14.12 -17.44 -7.37
C GLU A 142 13.38 -17.95 -8.61
N LEU A 143 12.36 -17.23 -9.07
CA LEU A 143 11.60 -17.54 -10.27
C LEU A 143 12.49 -17.50 -11.52
N ALA A 144 13.32 -16.45 -11.67
CA ALA A 144 14.25 -16.31 -12.79
C ALA A 144 15.33 -17.39 -12.79
N ASP A 145 15.93 -17.66 -11.62
CA ASP A 145 16.97 -18.70 -11.47
C ASP A 145 16.46 -20.12 -11.84
N ARG A 146 15.17 -20.37 -11.70
CA ARG A 146 14.50 -21.63 -12.10
C ARG A 146 13.96 -21.60 -13.54
N GLY A 147 14.25 -20.56 -14.32
CA GLY A 147 13.76 -20.41 -15.70
C GLY A 147 12.28 -20.12 -15.81
N GLY A 148 11.62 -19.76 -14.72
CA GLY A 148 10.19 -19.46 -14.69
C GLY A 148 9.82 -18.02 -15.08
N LEU A 149 10.81 -17.17 -15.36
CA LEU A 149 10.61 -15.85 -15.95
C LEU A 149 11.15 -15.83 -17.38
N ALA A 150 10.45 -15.20 -18.31
CA ALA A 150 10.91 -15.12 -19.69
C ALA A 150 12.32 -14.48 -19.77
N PRO A 151 13.27 -15.03 -20.57
CA PRO A 151 14.66 -14.59 -20.57
C PRO A 151 14.89 -13.10 -20.87
N SER A 152 13.97 -12.48 -21.60
CA SER A 152 13.98 -11.05 -21.93
C SER A 152 13.46 -10.14 -20.81
N VAL A 153 12.92 -10.71 -19.73
CA VAL A 153 12.26 -9.96 -18.65
C VAL A 153 13.20 -9.76 -17.47
N HIS A 154 13.60 -8.53 -17.23
CA HIS A 154 14.39 -8.20 -16.05
C HIS A 154 13.49 -8.21 -14.78
N PRO A 155 13.81 -8.97 -13.71
CA PRO A 155 12.95 -9.15 -12.55
C PRO A 155 12.48 -7.84 -11.90
N GLN A 156 13.38 -6.87 -11.69
CA GLN A 156 13.04 -5.59 -11.08
C GLN A 156 12.21 -4.70 -12.01
N ALA A 157 12.45 -4.75 -13.33
CA ALA A 157 11.63 -4.04 -14.29
C ALA A 157 10.20 -4.62 -14.33
N PHE A 158 10.08 -5.94 -14.25
CA PHE A 158 8.78 -6.61 -14.12
C PHE A 158 8.03 -6.17 -12.85
N ARG A 159 8.68 -6.19 -11.68
CA ARG A 159 8.10 -5.65 -10.45
C ARG A 159 7.59 -4.22 -10.62
N SER A 160 8.46 -3.33 -11.14
CA SER A 160 8.14 -1.91 -11.29
C SER A 160 7.00 -1.68 -12.28
N GLY A 161 6.99 -2.43 -13.39
CA GLY A 161 5.92 -2.39 -14.39
C GLY A 161 4.58 -2.86 -13.82
N LEU A 162 4.58 -3.96 -13.05
CA LEU A 162 3.38 -4.49 -12.42
C LEU A 162 2.82 -3.52 -11.36
N MET A 163 3.68 -2.99 -10.49
CA MET A 163 3.26 -2.01 -9.48
C MET A 163 2.68 -0.76 -10.14
N GLY A 164 3.35 -0.22 -11.16
CA GLY A 164 2.88 0.95 -11.90
C GLY A 164 1.56 0.70 -12.64
N ALA A 165 1.36 -0.49 -13.20
CA ALA A 165 0.10 -0.86 -13.84
C ALA A 165 -1.05 -0.91 -12.83
N VAL A 166 -0.85 -1.54 -11.66
CA VAL A 166 -1.86 -1.59 -10.59
C VAL A 166 -2.18 -0.19 -10.08
N GLU A 167 -1.17 0.62 -9.77
CA GLU A 167 -1.38 2.00 -9.33
C GLU A 167 -2.14 2.84 -10.36
N GLY A 168 -1.78 2.75 -11.63
CA GLY A 168 -2.44 3.46 -12.71
C GLY A 168 -3.92 3.12 -12.79
N MET A 169 -4.25 1.83 -12.79
CA MET A 169 -5.64 1.37 -12.86
C MET A 169 -6.46 1.78 -11.64
N LEU A 170 -5.91 1.68 -10.43
CA LEU A 170 -6.60 2.08 -9.21
C LEU A 170 -6.79 3.60 -9.13
N ARG A 171 -5.81 4.37 -9.59
CA ARG A 171 -5.91 5.84 -9.69
C ARG A 171 -6.98 6.27 -10.67
N ASP A 172 -7.03 5.64 -11.85
CA ASP A 172 -8.04 5.92 -12.86
C ASP A 172 -9.46 5.64 -12.35
N GLN A 173 -9.65 4.52 -11.63
CA GLN A 173 -10.93 4.26 -10.96
C GLN A 173 -11.28 5.32 -9.91
N MET A 174 -10.31 5.81 -9.16
CA MET A 174 -10.55 6.87 -8.18
C MET A 174 -10.96 8.17 -8.88
N LEU A 175 -10.28 8.53 -9.96
CA LEU A 175 -10.62 9.71 -10.77
C LEU A 175 -12.01 9.59 -11.40
N ALA A 176 -12.38 8.41 -11.90
CA ALA A 176 -13.70 8.18 -12.46
C ALA A 176 -14.86 8.33 -11.45
N ARG A 177 -14.59 8.06 -10.17
CA ARG A 177 -15.59 8.27 -9.10
C ARG A 177 -15.79 9.73 -8.73
N THR A 178 -14.79 10.57 -8.94
CA THR A 178 -14.79 11.98 -8.50
C THR A 178 -14.86 12.97 -9.65
N SER A 179 -14.70 12.50 -10.88
CA SER A 179 -14.69 13.33 -12.08
C SER A 179 -15.29 12.55 -13.27
N ARG A 180 -15.29 13.15 -14.47
CA ARG A 180 -15.69 12.48 -15.73
C ARG A 180 -14.54 11.70 -16.38
N PHE A 181 -13.58 11.21 -15.60
CA PHE A 181 -12.47 10.43 -16.13
C PHE A 181 -12.96 9.09 -16.71
N PRO A 182 -12.55 8.67 -17.91
CA PRO A 182 -13.05 7.47 -18.57
C PRO A 182 -12.39 6.21 -18.04
N ALA A 183 -12.87 5.67 -16.92
CA ALA A 183 -12.48 4.36 -16.39
C ALA A 183 -13.72 3.60 -15.94
N SER A 184 -14.15 2.63 -16.73
CA SER A 184 -15.38 1.85 -16.51
C SER A 184 -15.13 0.40 -16.06
N TYR A 185 -13.87 0.00 -15.84
CA TYR A 185 -13.51 -1.34 -15.39
C TYR A 185 -13.63 -1.53 -13.87
N SER A 186 -13.95 -2.74 -13.47
CA SER A 186 -14.11 -3.15 -12.07
C SER A 186 -12.80 -3.63 -11.43
N GLU A 187 -12.79 -3.76 -10.10
CA GLU A 187 -11.68 -4.39 -9.35
C GLU A 187 -11.42 -5.84 -9.82
N ALA A 188 -12.47 -6.59 -10.14
CA ALA A 188 -12.33 -7.93 -10.72
C ALA A 188 -11.60 -7.92 -12.09
N GLN A 189 -11.86 -6.92 -12.92
CA GLN A 189 -11.14 -6.77 -14.20
C GLN A 189 -9.68 -6.34 -14.00
N ILE A 190 -9.35 -5.58 -12.98
CA ILE A 190 -7.95 -5.31 -12.59
C ILE A 190 -7.26 -6.63 -12.23
N ARG A 191 -7.87 -7.48 -11.42
CA ARG A 191 -7.29 -8.80 -11.06
C ARG A 191 -7.05 -9.68 -12.28
N VAL A 192 -8.00 -9.72 -13.20
CA VAL A 192 -7.86 -10.48 -14.46
C VAL A 192 -6.66 -9.95 -15.26
N LEU A 193 -6.57 -8.63 -15.46
CA LEU A 193 -5.45 -8.04 -16.22
C LEU A 193 -4.11 -8.27 -15.55
N VAL A 194 -4.03 -8.11 -14.23
CA VAL A 194 -2.81 -8.38 -13.44
C VAL A 194 -2.41 -9.85 -13.58
N SER A 195 -3.34 -10.80 -13.47
CA SER A 195 -3.08 -12.23 -13.67
C SER A 195 -2.59 -12.55 -15.08
N THR A 196 -3.18 -11.90 -16.08
CA THR A 196 -2.77 -12.05 -17.49
C THR A 196 -1.36 -11.51 -17.71
N PHE A 197 -1.07 -10.31 -17.19
CA PHE A 197 0.25 -9.70 -17.29
C PHE A 197 1.34 -10.56 -16.63
N VAL A 198 1.06 -11.05 -15.41
CA VAL A 198 1.96 -11.97 -14.70
C VAL A 198 2.18 -13.25 -15.52
N SER A 199 1.11 -13.85 -16.07
CA SER A 199 1.21 -15.08 -16.84
C SER A 199 1.98 -14.91 -18.16
N ALA A 200 1.83 -13.76 -18.82
CA ALA A 200 2.53 -13.47 -20.08
C ALA A 200 4.04 -13.29 -19.91
N CYS A 201 4.49 -12.83 -18.72
CA CYS A 201 5.91 -12.66 -18.42
C CYS A 201 6.57 -13.93 -17.83
N MET A 202 5.79 -14.95 -17.49
CA MET A 202 6.27 -16.23 -16.97
C MET A 202 6.48 -17.23 -18.09
N SER A 203 7.60 -17.95 -18.03
CA SER A 203 7.85 -19.11 -18.92
C SER A 203 6.84 -20.23 -18.64
N SER A 204 6.49 -20.97 -19.68
CA SER A 204 5.61 -22.15 -19.60
C SER A 204 6.24 -23.27 -18.78
#